data_5e226a3881a393d442be9a1e0f50945e
#
_entry.id   5e226a3881a393d442be9a1e0f50945e
#
_cell.length_a   1.000
_cell.length_b   1.000
_cell.length_c   1.000
_cell.angle_alpha   90.00
_cell.angle_beta   90.00
_cell.angle_gamma   90.00
#
_symmetry.space_group_name_H-M   'P 1'
#
loop_
_entity.id
_entity.type
_entity.pdbx_description
1 polymer ?
#
loop_
_entity_poly.entity_id
_entity_poly.type
_entity_poly.pdbx_seq_one_letter_code
_entity_poly.pdbx_strand_id
1 'polypeptide(L)'
;MELSDMIEAVDILEYISQFTEFTEQNGEYWALSPLKEEKTPSFSVRRETNSFYDFSSGVGGDVLTFIRHYNKCSYQEAIEKLKKYAGADGVL
;
A
#
# COMPACT_ATOMS: atom_id res chain seq x y z
N MET A 1 -7.68 10.01 16.27
CA MET A 1 -7.46 10.17 14.83
C MET A 1 -8.45 9.33 14.06
N GLU A 2 -9.14 9.94 13.13
CA GLU A 2 -10.08 9.24 12.28
C GLU A 2 -9.35 8.28 11.34
N LEU A 3 -10.04 7.21 10.92
CA LEU A 3 -9.43 6.23 10.02
C LEU A 3 -8.98 6.89 8.71
N SER A 4 -9.80 7.78 8.15
CA SER A 4 -9.45 8.47 6.91
C SER A 4 -8.19 9.32 7.09
N ASP A 5 -8.03 9.96 8.22
CA ASP A 5 -6.84 10.76 8.51
C ASP A 5 -5.61 9.88 8.63
N MET A 6 -5.76 8.70 9.22
CA MET A 6 -4.67 7.76 9.35
C MET A 6 -4.21 7.24 8.00
N ILE A 7 -5.17 6.93 7.12
CA ILE A 7 -4.87 6.48 5.77
C ILE A 7 -4.10 7.55 5.01
N GLU A 8 -4.54 8.80 5.13
CA GLU A 8 -3.87 9.92 4.45
C GLU A 8 -2.48 10.20 5.02
N ALA A 9 -2.29 9.97 6.31
CA ALA A 9 -1.02 10.24 6.97
C ALA A 9 0.06 9.22 6.61
N VAL A 10 -0.31 8.04 6.16
CA VAL A 10 0.64 6.99 5.79
C VAL A 10 1.00 7.13 4.32
N ASP A 11 2.29 7.29 4.02
CA ASP A 11 2.77 7.32 2.65
C ASP A 11 2.73 5.90 2.10
N ILE A 12 1.83 5.64 1.17
CA ILE A 12 1.63 4.30 0.64
C ILE A 12 2.89 3.74 -0.05
N LEU A 13 3.65 4.61 -0.72
CA LEU A 13 4.88 4.17 -1.37
C LEU A 13 5.88 3.68 -0.32
N GLU A 14 6.05 4.43 0.75
CA GLU A 14 6.95 4.05 1.83
C GLU A 14 6.50 2.76 2.48
N TYR A 15 5.21 2.63 2.72
CA TYR A 15 4.67 1.42 3.35
C TYR A 15 4.93 0.18 2.49
N ILE A 16 4.60 0.26 1.20
CA ILE A 16 4.72 -0.90 0.31
C ILE A 16 6.16 -1.21 -0.05
N SER A 17 7.05 -0.20 0.04
CA SER A 17 8.48 -0.41 -0.23
C SER A 17 9.13 -1.40 0.72
N GLN A 18 8.48 -1.76 1.80
CA GLN A 18 8.97 -2.81 2.68
C GLN A 18 8.91 -4.19 2.00
N PHE A 19 8.09 -4.34 0.98
CA PHE A 19 7.78 -5.64 0.40
C PHE A 19 8.23 -5.79 -1.04
N THR A 20 8.55 -4.69 -1.73
CA THR A 20 8.99 -4.74 -3.12
C THR A 20 9.78 -3.48 -3.44
N GLU A 21 10.56 -3.53 -4.51
CA GLU A 21 11.36 -2.38 -4.95
C GLU A 21 10.67 -1.65 -6.08
N PHE A 22 10.61 -0.33 -5.99
CA PHE A 22 9.96 0.50 -7.00
C PHE A 22 10.98 1.20 -7.89
N THR A 23 10.58 1.39 -9.15
CA THR A 23 11.32 2.19 -10.12
C THR A 23 10.40 3.34 -10.53
N GLU A 24 10.90 4.55 -10.48
CA GLU A 24 10.11 5.71 -10.87
C GLU A 24 10.15 5.92 -12.38
N GLN A 25 8.98 6.19 -12.98
CA GLN A 25 8.86 6.54 -14.38
C GLN A 25 7.78 7.60 -14.52
N ASN A 26 8.17 8.82 -14.89
CA ASN A 26 7.23 9.91 -15.15
C ASN A 26 6.27 10.18 -14.00
N GLY A 27 6.78 10.15 -12.77
CA GLY A 27 5.97 10.43 -11.59
C GLY A 27 5.17 9.26 -11.07
N GLU A 28 5.26 8.11 -11.72
CA GLU A 28 4.64 6.89 -11.25
C GLU A 28 5.71 5.92 -10.79
N TYR A 29 5.36 5.10 -9.81
CA TYR A 29 6.30 4.13 -9.24
C TYR A 29 5.83 2.73 -9.60
N TRP A 30 6.70 1.96 -10.24
CA TRP A 30 6.37 0.63 -10.76
C TRP A 30 7.19 -0.45 -10.09
N ALA A 31 6.59 -1.61 -9.88
CA ALA A 31 7.24 -2.75 -9.23
C ALA A 31 6.58 -4.04 -9.64
N LEU A 32 7.24 -5.15 -9.28
CA LEU A 32 6.60 -6.46 -9.34
C LEU A 32 5.57 -6.50 -8.22
N SER A 33 4.40 -7.06 -8.52
CA SER A 33 3.32 -7.07 -7.54
C SER A 33 3.66 -7.91 -6.31
N PRO A 34 3.55 -7.34 -5.10
CA PRO A 34 3.69 -8.14 -3.88
C PRO A 34 2.42 -8.92 -3.55
N LEU A 35 1.33 -8.68 -4.30
CA LEU A 35 0.06 -9.37 -4.07
C LEU A 35 -0.03 -10.67 -4.84
N LYS A 36 0.83 -10.84 -5.85
CA LYS A 36 0.77 -11.98 -6.74
C LYS A 36 2.16 -12.22 -7.30
N GLU A 37 2.51 -13.47 -7.53
CA GLU A 37 3.78 -13.79 -8.16
C GLU A 37 3.75 -13.30 -9.61
N GLU A 38 4.65 -12.40 -9.95
CA GLU A 38 4.70 -11.76 -11.25
C GLU A 38 6.13 -11.55 -11.69
N LYS A 39 6.37 -11.63 -13.00
CA LYS A 39 7.70 -11.40 -13.56
C LYS A 39 7.79 -10.07 -14.29
N THR A 40 6.66 -9.40 -14.48
CA THR A 40 6.59 -8.12 -15.19
C THR A 40 6.13 -7.04 -14.24
N PRO A 41 6.75 -5.85 -14.26
CA PRO A 41 6.30 -4.75 -13.40
C PRO A 41 4.88 -4.33 -13.76
N SER A 42 3.91 -4.76 -12.97
CA SER A 42 2.50 -4.47 -13.20
C SER A 42 1.82 -3.84 -11.99
N PHE A 43 2.59 -3.51 -10.97
CA PHE A 43 2.07 -2.87 -9.76
C PHE A 43 2.52 -1.42 -9.74
N SER A 44 1.58 -0.49 -9.67
CA SER A 44 1.93 0.93 -9.68
C SER A 44 1.42 1.64 -8.44
N VAL A 45 2.16 2.67 -8.03
CA VAL A 45 1.79 3.54 -6.92
C VAL A 45 1.86 4.97 -7.39
N ARG A 46 0.84 5.76 -7.04
CA ARG A 46 0.83 7.20 -7.27
C ARG A 46 0.83 7.90 -5.91
N ARG A 47 1.88 8.64 -5.65
CA ARG A 47 1.99 9.36 -4.38
C ARG A 47 1.02 10.53 -4.30
N GLU A 48 0.69 11.13 -5.43
CA GLU A 48 -0.24 12.25 -5.47
C GLU A 48 -1.60 11.90 -4.90
N THR A 49 -2.07 10.70 -5.22
CA THR A 49 -3.38 10.23 -4.75
C THR A 49 -3.26 9.26 -3.59
N ASN A 50 -2.02 8.95 -3.19
CA ASN A 50 -1.74 8.01 -2.11
C ASN A 50 -2.46 6.68 -2.35
N SER A 51 -2.34 6.17 -3.57
CA SER A 51 -3.07 4.99 -4.01
C SER A 51 -2.20 4.06 -4.84
N PHE A 52 -2.67 2.83 -5.02
CA PHE A 52 -1.97 1.84 -5.83
C PHE A 52 -2.94 1.20 -6.82
N TYR A 53 -2.38 0.58 -7.83
CA TYR A 53 -3.15 -0.28 -8.72
C TYR A 53 -2.27 -1.43 -9.20
N ASP A 54 -2.80 -2.65 -9.08
CA ASP A 54 -2.11 -3.86 -9.52
C ASP A 54 -2.78 -4.37 -10.78
N PHE A 55 -2.13 -4.14 -11.92
CA PHE A 55 -2.68 -4.54 -13.21
C PHE A 55 -2.72 -6.06 -13.39
N SER A 56 -1.93 -6.80 -12.62
CA SER A 56 -1.94 -8.26 -12.73
C SER A 56 -3.17 -8.89 -12.06
N SER A 57 -3.71 -8.26 -11.03
CA SER A 57 -4.85 -8.79 -10.31
C SER A 57 -6.12 -7.94 -10.46
N GLY A 58 -5.98 -6.71 -10.94
CA GLY A 58 -7.10 -5.78 -11.05
C GLY A 58 -7.49 -5.15 -9.72
N VAL A 59 -6.64 -5.22 -8.72
CA VAL A 59 -6.90 -4.66 -7.40
C VAL A 59 -6.25 -3.30 -7.27
N GLY A 60 -6.99 -2.33 -6.74
CA GLY A 60 -6.45 -1.00 -6.49
C GLY A 60 -7.16 -0.32 -5.34
N GLY A 61 -6.55 0.74 -4.83
CA GLY A 61 -7.14 1.51 -3.75
C GLY A 61 -6.09 2.16 -2.86
N ASP A 62 -6.45 2.35 -1.60
CA ASP A 62 -5.57 2.98 -0.62
C ASP A 62 -4.72 1.94 0.13
N VAL A 63 -3.94 2.42 1.10
CA VAL A 63 -3.06 1.54 1.87
C VAL A 63 -3.84 0.46 2.63
N LEU A 64 -5.04 0.79 3.08
CA LEU A 64 -5.85 -0.18 3.80
C LEU A 64 -6.28 -1.33 2.89
N THR A 65 -6.66 -1.00 1.66
CA THR A 65 -7.00 -2.02 0.66
C THR A 65 -5.78 -2.91 0.39
N PHE A 66 -4.60 -2.29 0.30
CA PHE A 66 -3.37 -3.07 0.10
C PHE A 66 -3.14 -4.04 1.25
N ILE A 67 -3.29 -3.58 2.49
CA ILE A 67 -3.05 -4.43 3.66
C ILE A 67 -4.00 -5.63 3.67
N ARG A 68 -5.26 -5.39 3.33
CA ARG A 68 -6.24 -6.46 3.27
C ARG A 68 -5.84 -7.55 2.28
N HIS A 69 -5.45 -7.15 1.10
CA HIS A 69 -5.10 -8.12 0.06
C HIS A 69 -3.75 -8.78 0.30
N TYR A 70 -2.78 -8.01 0.78
CA TYR A 70 -1.45 -8.56 1.03
C TYR A 70 -1.46 -9.60 2.15
N ASN A 71 -2.19 -9.32 3.23
CA ASN A 71 -2.26 -10.20 4.38
C ASN A 71 -3.42 -11.17 4.31
N LYS A 72 -4.28 -11.05 3.31
CA LYS A 72 -5.48 -11.88 3.15
C LYS A 72 -6.31 -11.87 4.43
N CYS A 73 -6.57 -10.69 4.92
CA CYS A 73 -7.25 -10.51 6.20
C CYS A 73 -8.53 -9.69 6.03
N SER A 74 -9.30 -9.61 7.12
CA SER A 74 -10.53 -8.85 7.14
C SER A 74 -10.23 -7.35 7.19
N TYR A 75 -11.26 -6.56 6.93
CA TYR A 75 -11.16 -5.11 7.00
C TYR A 75 -10.71 -4.67 8.41
N GLN A 76 -11.33 -5.29 9.44
CA GLN A 76 -11.01 -4.96 10.83
C GLN A 76 -9.56 -5.28 11.17
N GLU A 77 -9.08 -6.42 10.72
CA GLU A 77 -7.69 -6.80 10.94
C GLU A 77 -6.73 -5.87 10.23
N ALA A 78 -7.11 -5.41 9.03
CA ALA A 78 -6.29 -4.46 8.29
C ALA A 78 -6.19 -3.14 9.03
N ILE A 79 -7.28 -2.68 9.62
CA ILE A 79 -7.28 -1.45 10.40
C ILE A 79 -6.31 -1.57 11.59
N GLU A 80 -6.32 -2.71 12.26
CA GLU A 80 -5.43 -2.92 13.39
C GLU A 80 -3.97 -2.91 12.95
N LYS A 81 -3.66 -3.51 11.81
CA LYS A 81 -2.30 -3.51 11.27
C LYS A 81 -1.85 -2.11 10.90
N LEU A 82 -2.74 -1.32 10.33
CA LEU A 82 -2.43 0.07 9.97
C LEU A 82 -2.17 0.91 11.21
N LYS A 83 -2.98 0.75 12.23
CA LYS A 83 -2.79 1.45 13.50
C LYS A 83 -1.44 1.12 14.11
N LYS A 84 -1.07 -0.15 14.08
CA LYS A 84 0.20 -0.60 14.63
C LYS A 84 1.37 0.02 13.88
N TYR A 85 1.28 0.06 12.57
CA TYR A 85 2.33 0.66 11.74
C TYR A 85 2.47 2.15 12.04
N ALA A 86 1.36 2.86 12.09
CA ALA A 86 1.37 4.30 12.37
C ALA A 86 1.86 4.59 13.79
N GLY A 87 1.48 3.77 14.74
CA GLY A 87 1.90 3.93 16.13
C GLY A 87 3.37 3.62 16.33
N ALA A 88 3.95 2.79 15.47
CA ALA A 88 5.35 2.43 15.57
C ALA A 88 6.27 3.65 15.38
N ASP A 89 5.75 4.73 14.84
CA ASP A 89 6.52 5.95 14.65
C ASP A 89 6.63 6.78 15.93
N GLY A 90 6.14 6.26 17.03
CA GLY A 90 6.29 6.92 18.31
C GLY A 90 5.29 8.05 18.53
N VAL A 91 4.25 8.08 17.78
CA VAL A 91 3.24 9.12 17.87
C VAL A 91 2.33 8.93 19.06
N LEU A 92 2.22 7.74 19.54
CA LEU A 92 1.31 7.40 20.64
C LEU A 92 1.94 7.63 22.00
#